data_64362b3f209ba37f47dc54b565c7b94c
#
_entry.id   64362b3f209ba37f47dc54b565c7b94c
#
_cell.length_a   1.000
_cell.length_b   1.000
_cell.length_c   1.000
_cell.angle_alpha   90.00
_cell.angle_beta   90.00
_cell.angle_gamma   90.00
#
_symmetry.space_group_name_H-M   'P 1'
#
loop_
_entity.id
_entity.type
_entity.pdbx_description
1 polymer ?
#
loop_
_entity_poly.entity_id
_entity_poly.type
_entity_poly.pdbx_seq_one_letter_code
_entity_poly.pdbx_strand_id
1 'polypeptide(L)'
;MAMVAAAQQRYLGGDLSMLPSYEDAGTVYRDSAGKQVKPLRFLKRQGWNAVRVRLFVDPQFASKEHQGEGVCQDLDYVIRLSRQVKKAGLALMLDFHYSDTWADPAKQFMPKRWKEAAPETLPDSVYAYTRHCLQRMITAGCVPEMIQVGNEITNGMMWEVGRVNAAGSEGFDVLSRLLKGGVRACREMCPKAKLIIHTEKAGDWTVTKNFYEQMRRYQVDYDIIGLSYYPMWHDRLPVLHNTLDSLAAVFPEKEVMIVETAAYYSHENDRWAKSPDQYSEFYPITTEGQRQFTAELMAELRRHPQVTGVFWWFPEENESGRQVTNYWLNRGLFDNHTGRAKPALYELKW
;
A
#
# COMPACT_ATOMS: atom_id res chain seq x y z
N MET A 1 -36.48 17.09 -7.75
CA MET A 1 -35.25 17.00 -8.52
C MET A 1 -34.43 15.87 -7.95
N ALA A 2 -34.28 14.78 -8.68
CA ALA A 2 -33.39 13.69 -8.26
C ALA A 2 -31.95 14.20 -8.36
N MET A 3 -31.24 14.29 -7.24
CA MET A 3 -29.79 14.47 -7.26
C MET A 3 -29.21 13.24 -7.98
N VAL A 4 -28.65 13.44 -9.16
CA VAL A 4 -27.77 12.45 -9.79
C VAL A 4 -26.55 12.38 -8.88
N ALA A 5 -26.45 11.36 -8.04
CA ALA A 5 -25.24 11.10 -7.28
C ALA A 5 -24.10 10.97 -8.29
N ALA A 6 -23.13 11.86 -8.21
CA ALA A 6 -21.92 11.72 -9.01
C ALA A 6 -21.34 10.32 -8.76
N ALA A 7 -21.05 9.59 -9.84
CA ALA A 7 -20.46 8.25 -9.72
C ALA A 7 -19.20 8.37 -8.85
N GLN A 8 -19.15 7.59 -7.76
CA GLN A 8 -18.01 7.58 -6.84
C GLN A 8 -16.75 7.21 -7.62
N GLN A 9 -15.72 8.06 -7.53
CA GLN A 9 -14.46 7.79 -8.22
C GLN A 9 -13.81 6.53 -7.66
N ARG A 10 -13.48 5.58 -8.54
CA ARG A 10 -12.75 4.38 -8.18
C ARG A 10 -11.31 4.46 -8.65
N TYR A 11 -10.39 4.00 -7.79
CA TYR A 11 -8.96 3.98 -8.07
C TYR A 11 -8.50 2.56 -8.40
N LEU A 12 -7.74 2.45 -9.46
CA LEU A 12 -7.04 1.23 -9.87
C LEU A 12 -5.56 1.56 -9.99
N GLY A 13 -4.72 0.87 -9.25
CA GLY A 13 -3.31 1.18 -9.24
C GLY A 13 -2.43 0.08 -8.69
N GLY A 14 -1.23 0.46 -8.32
CA GLY A 14 -0.26 -0.41 -7.65
C GLY A 14 0.79 0.40 -6.91
N ASP A 15 1.47 -0.26 -5.98
CA ASP A 15 2.68 0.26 -5.35
C ASP A 15 3.85 0.09 -6.32
N LEU A 16 4.26 1.19 -6.94
CA LEU A 16 5.35 1.25 -7.93
C LEU A 16 6.63 1.84 -7.33
N SER A 17 6.82 1.69 -6.03
CA SER A 17 7.89 2.37 -5.28
C SER A 17 9.30 1.95 -5.72
N MET A 18 9.47 0.81 -6.38
CA MET A 18 10.75 0.33 -6.89
C MET A 18 10.99 0.70 -8.36
N LEU A 19 10.02 1.29 -9.05
CA LEU A 19 10.12 1.58 -10.49
C LEU A 19 11.38 2.38 -10.88
N PRO A 20 11.78 3.46 -10.16
CA PRO A 20 13.04 4.15 -10.49
C PRO A 20 14.27 3.28 -10.36
N SER A 21 14.32 2.38 -9.37
CA SER A 21 15.44 1.44 -9.19
C SER A 21 15.56 0.45 -10.35
N TYR A 22 14.42 -0.07 -10.83
CA TYR A 22 14.40 -0.92 -12.03
C TYR A 22 14.77 -0.15 -13.31
N GLU A 23 14.29 1.10 -13.47
CA GLU A 23 14.71 1.95 -14.60
C GLU A 23 16.21 2.22 -14.59
N ASP A 24 16.79 2.57 -13.42
CA ASP A 24 18.21 2.80 -13.23
C ASP A 24 19.05 1.51 -13.45
N ALA A 25 18.45 0.33 -13.24
CA ALA A 25 19.06 -0.98 -13.53
C ALA A 25 18.99 -1.39 -15.01
N GLY A 26 18.33 -0.60 -15.85
CA GLY A 26 18.17 -0.87 -17.27
C GLY A 26 17.09 -1.89 -17.60
N THR A 27 16.15 -2.12 -16.68
CA THR A 27 15.02 -3.03 -16.88
C THR A 27 14.13 -2.59 -18.03
N VAL A 28 13.71 -3.55 -18.85
CA VAL A 28 12.88 -3.32 -20.04
C VAL A 28 11.49 -3.90 -19.84
N TYR A 29 10.49 -3.05 -19.86
CA TYR A 29 9.08 -3.44 -19.81
C TYR A 29 8.51 -3.60 -21.20
N ARG A 30 7.68 -4.64 -21.40
CA ARG A 30 7.04 -4.97 -22.67
C ARG A 30 5.55 -5.26 -22.47
N ASP A 31 4.75 -4.96 -23.48
CA ASP A 31 3.36 -5.43 -23.51
C ASP A 31 3.29 -6.95 -23.78
N SER A 32 2.09 -7.53 -23.81
CA SER A 32 1.90 -8.95 -24.07
C SER A 32 2.38 -9.41 -25.45
N ALA A 33 2.43 -8.48 -26.44
CA ALA A 33 2.97 -8.76 -27.77
C ALA A 33 4.51 -8.68 -27.82
N GLY A 34 5.17 -8.26 -26.73
CA GLY A 34 6.63 -8.14 -26.64
C GLY A 34 7.16 -6.77 -27.06
N LYS A 35 6.30 -5.81 -27.39
CA LYS A 35 6.72 -4.45 -27.74
C LYS A 35 7.12 -3.68 -26.48
N GLN A 36 8.29 -3.03 -26.51
CA GLN A 36 8.77 -2.22 -25.40
C GLN A 36 7.82 -1.06 -25.08
N VAL A 37 7.58 -0.83 -23.80
CA VAL A 37 6.66 0.20 -23.29
C VAL A 37 7.30 1.01 -22.15
N LYS A 38 6.77 2.22 -21.93
CA LYS A 38 7.06 3.00 -20.73
C LYS A 38 6.02 2.64 -19.66
N PRO A 39 6.42 2.08 -18.48
CA PRO A 39 5.49 1.48 -17.52
C PRO A 39 4.30 2.35 -17.16
N LEU A 40 4.49 3.55 -16.62
CA LEU A 40 3.39 4.41 -16.18
C LEU A 40 2.40 4.75 -17.30
N ARG A 41 2.90 5.03 -18.51
CA ARG A 41 2.03 5.31 -19.68
C ARG A 41 1.31 4.05 -20.16
N PHE A 42 1.96 2.91 -20.07
CA PHE A 42 1.36 1.63 -20.44
C PHE A 42 0.24 1.27 -19.46
N LEU A 43 0.49 1.30 -18.15
CA LEU A 43 -0.50 1.02 -17.12
C LEU A 43 -1.71 1.96 -17.23
N LYS A 44 -1.47 3.27 -17.47
CA LYS A 44 -2.57 4.22 -17.73
C LYS A 44 -3.45 3.82 -18.91
N ARG A 45 -2.85 3.35 -20.01
CA ARG A 45 -3.62 2.86 -21.18
C ARG A 45 -4.39 1.58 -20.87
N GLN A 46 -3.96 0.80 -19.87
CA GLN A 46 -4.71 -0.37 -19.37
C GLN A 46 -5.82 0.01 -18.37
N GLY A 47 -6.07 1.29 -18.14
CA GLY A 47 -7.13 1.75 -17.27
C GLY A 47 -6.69 2.11 -15.85
N TRP A 48 -5.41 1.97 -15.53
CA TRP A 48 -4.89 2.40 -14.22
C TRP A 48 -4.96 3.92 -14.12
N ASN A 49 -5.35 4.41 -12.94
CA ASN A 49 -5.52 5.86 -12.71
C ASN A 49 -4.80 6.36 -11.46
N ALA A 50 -4.14 5.46 -10.69
CA ALA A 50 -3.43 5.83 -9.48
C ALA A 50 -2.11 5.04 -9.33
N VAL A 51 -1.19 5.58 -8.54
CA VAL A 51 0.04 4.92 -8.10
C VAL A 51 0.22 5.16 -6.60
N ARG A 52 0.51 4.11 -5.85
CA ARG A 52 0.94 4.17 -4.46
C ARG A 52 2.47 4.24 -4.39
N VAL A 53 2.98 5.10 -3.54
CA VAL A 53 4.42 5.31 -3.33
C VAL A 53 4.69 5.38 -1.83
N ARG A 54 5.50 4.44 -1.33
CA ARG A 54 5.92 4.41 0.07
C ARG A 54 7.07 5.36 0.35
N LEU A 55 7.12 5.87 1.57
CA LEU A 55 8.15 6.78 2.06
C LEU A 55 8.69 6.29 3.40
N PHE A 56 9.99 6.03 3.46
CA PHE A 56 10.73 5.77 4.70
C PHE A 56 11.31 7.08 5.26
N VAL A 57 11.58 7.10 6.57
CA VAL A 57 12.11 8.31 7.23
C VAL A 57 13.56 8.55 6.85
N ASP A 58 14.45 7.58 7.13
CA ASP A 58 15.87 7.62 6.79
C ASP A 58 16.34 6.22 6.36
N PRO A 59 16.05 5.76 5.13
CA PRO A 59 16.33 4.38 4.69
C PRO A 59 17.82 4.01 4.68
N GLN A 60 18.72 4.99 4.74
CA GLN A 60 20.17 4.74 4.92
C GLN A 60 20.51 4.00 6.22
N PHE A 61 19.63 4.06 7.23
CA PHE A 61 19.77 3.34 8.49
C PHE A 61 19.13 1.97 8.50
N ALA A 62 18.49 1.56 7.42
CA ALA A 62 17.98 0.20 7.26
C ALA A 62 19.15 -0.81 7.27
N SER A 63 18.87 -2.03 7.74
CA SER A 63 19.86 -3.12 7.69
C SER A 63 20.26 -3.43 6.24
N LYS A 64 21.44 -4.04 6.05
CA LYS A 64 21.88 -4.50 4.72
C LYS A 64 20.90 -5.49 4.09
N GLU A 65 20.25 -6.30 4.91
CA GLU A 65 19.20 -7.21 4.51
C GLU A 65 18.02 -6.44 3.93
N HIS A 66 17.45 -5.48 4.66
CA HIS A 66 16.33 -4.67 4.19
C HIS A 66 16.68 -3.79 2.98
N GLN A 67 17.92 -3.30 2.88
CA GLN A 67 18.40 -2.63 1.66
C GLN A 67 18.38 -3.59 0.47
N GLY A 68 18.78 -4.87 0.66
CA GLY A 68 18.67 -5.93 -0.34
C GLY A 68 17.21 -6.31 -0.68
N GLU A 69 16.28 -6.02 0.20
CA GLU A 69 14.84 -6.13 -0.04
C GLU A 69 14.23 -4.90 -0.75
N GLY A 70 15.05 -3.91 -1.12
CA GLY A 70 14.63 -2.74 -1.88
C GLY A 70 14.28 -1.52 -1.03
N VAL A 71 14.69 -1.46 0.25
CA VAL A 71 14.51 -0.26 1.09
C VAL A 71 15.48 0.83 0.65
N CYS A 72 14.95 1.87 -0.01
CA CYS A 72 15.74 3.02 -0.51
C CYS A 72 14.90 4.30 -0.66
N GLN A 73 13.58 4.25 -0.42
CA GLN A 73 12.62 5.30 -0.74
C GLN A 73 12.67 6.42 0.30
N ASP A 74 13.72 7.25 0.25
CA ASP A 74 13.78 8.54 0.93
C ASP A 74 12.92 9.60 0.22
N LEU A 75 12.82 10.77 0.80
CA LEU A 75 11.98 11.84 0.25
C LEU A 75 12.38 12.30 -1.15
N ASP A 76 13.67 12.36 -1.47
CA ASP A 76 14.14 12.80 -2.78
C ASP A 76 13.85 11.75 -3.85
N TYR A 77 14.03 10.48 -3.53
CA TYR A 77 13.62 9.35 -4.37
C TYR A 77 12.10 9.38 -4.63
N VAL A 78 11.30 9.55 -3.57
CA VAL A 78 9.84 9.62 -3.66
C VAL A 78 9.39 10.80 -4.50
N ILE A 79 9.99 11.98 -4.37
CA ILE A 79 9.70 13.16 -5.20
C ILE A 79 10.04 12.87 -6.68
N ARG A 80 11.17 12.21 -6.97
CA ARG A 80 11.54 11.81 -8.34
C ARG A 80 10.45 10.95 -9.00
N LEU A 81 10.01 9.90 -8.30
CA LEU A 81 8.94 9.01 -8.79
C LEU A 81 7.60 9.75 -8.89
N SER A 82 7.23 10.51 -7.86
CA SER A 82 5.96 11.24 -7.83
C SER A 82 5.82 12.24 -8.99
N ARG A 83 6.91 12.88 -9.40
CA ARG A 83 6.92 13.74 -10.61
C ARG A 83 6.62 12.94 -11.89
N GLN A 84 7.16 11.72 -12.00
CA GLN A 84 6.85 10.84 -13.14
C GLN A 84 5.38 10.42 -13.14
N VAL A 85 4.83 10.07 -11.96
CA VAL A 85 3.41 9.73 -11.76
C VAL A 85 2.52 10.89 -12.20
N LYS A 86 2.77 12.09 -11.68
CA LYS A 86 1.98 13.29 -12.04
C LYS A 86 2.11 13.65 -13.52
N LYS A 87 3.30 13.56 -14.11
CA LYS A 87 3.53 13.76 -15.55
C LYS A 87 2.78 12.74 -16.41
N ALA A 88 2.59 11.53 -15.93
CA ALA A 88 1.75 10.52 -16.59
C ALA A 88 0.25 10.80 -16.43
N GLY A 89 -0.15 11.76 -15.59
CA GLY A 89 -1.54 12.10 -15.29
C GLY A 89 -2.24 11.02 -14.47
N LEU A 90 -1.51 10.39 -13.52
CA LEU A 90 -2.01 9.44 -12.55
C LEU A 90 -2.15 10.12 -11.19
N ALA A 91 -3.15 9.71 -10.41
CA ALA A 91 -3.29 10.10 -9.03
C ALA A 91 -2.16 9.49 -8.19
N LEU A 92 -1.74 10.20 -7.15
CA LEU A 92 -0.69 9.78 -6.24
C LEU A 92 -1.28 9.44 -4.87
N MET A 93 -1.01 8.23 -4.39
CA MET A 93 -1.16 7.83 -3.00
C MET A 93 0.23 7.83 -2.36
N LEU A 94 0.44 8.69 -1.37
CA LEU A 94 1.67 8.71 -0.58
C LEU A 94 1.47 7.87 0.68
N ASP A 95 2.36 6.91 0.90
CA ASP A 95 2.33 6.01 2.05
C ASP A 95 3.48 6.30 3.01
N PHE A 96 3.17 6.85 4.19
CA PHE A 96 4.14 7.09 5.26
C PHE A 96 4.33 5.83 6.11
N HIS A 97 5.50 5.21 6.04
CA HIS A 97 5.84 4.09 6.92
C HIS A 97 6.22 4.52 8.35
N TYR A 98 6.63 5.77 8.56
CA TYR A 98 7.15 6.30 9.84
C TYR A 98 8.22 5.39 10.46
N SER A 99 9.03 4.79 9.63
CA SER A 99 10.16 3.92 9.97
C SER A 99 11.31 4.16 8.99
N ASP A 100 12.52 3.78 9.35
CA ASP A 100 13.69 3.81 8.46
C ASP A 100 13.70 2.60 7.50
N THR A 101 12.78 1.66 7.70
CA THR A 101 12.68 0.42 6.94
C THR A 101 11.22 -0.05 6.86
N TRP A 102 11.00 -1.26 6.35
CA TRP A 102 9.69 -1.89 6.33
C TRP A 102 8.97 -1.74 7.67
N ALA A 103 7.78 -1.18 7.63
CA ALA A 103 6.78 -1.22 8.68
C ALA A 103 5.70 -2.21 8.26
N ASP A 104 5.51 -3.27 9.02
CA ASP A 104 4.58 -4.36 8.74
C ASP A 104 4.11 -5.02 10.05
N PRO A 105 3.21 -6.03 10.00
CA PRO A 105 2.65 -6.64 11.22
C PRO A 105 3.68 -7.23 12.18
N ALA A 106 4.87 -7.58 11.69
CA ALA A 106 5.94 -8.18 12.48
C ALA A 106 6.95 -7.15 13.00
N LYS A 107 6.96 -5.93 12.43
CA LYS A 107 7.94 -4.90 12.79
C LYS A 107 7.42 -3.49 12.48
N GLN A 108 7.53 -2.62 13.46
CA GLN A 108 7.17 -1.20 13.39
C GLN A 108 8.25 -0.38 14.09
N PHE A 109 9.49 -0.47 13.55
CA PHE A 109 10.65 0.08 14.23
C PHE A 109 10.61 1.60 14.33
N MET A 110 10.96 2.10 15.53
CA MET A 110 11.19 3.52 15.75
C MET A 110 12.30 4.04 14.84
N PRO A 111 12.10 5.11 14.05
CA PRO A 111 13.17 5.74 13.30
C PRO A 111 14.33 6.18 14.19
N LYS A 112 15.56 6.02 13.70
CA LYS A 112 16.76 6.36 14.46
C LYS A 112 16.75 7.79 14.99
N ARG A 113 16.25 8.74 14.20
CA ARG A 113 16.18 10.17 14.58
C ARG A 113 15.28 10.46 15.79
N TRP A 114 14.38 9.54 16.14
CA TRP A 114 13.42 9.70 17.24
C TRP A 114 13.67 8.79 18.43
N LYS A 115 14.71 7.94 18.39
CA LYS A 115 14.98 6.96 19.48
C LYS A 115 15.22 7.59 20.84
N GLU A 116 15.81 8.80 20.88
CA GLU A 116 16.11 9.52 22.11
C GLU A 116 15.03 10.59 22.43
N ALA A 117 13.96 10.67 21.64
CA ALA A 117 12.87 11.60 21.91
C ALA A 117 11.99 11.10 23.05
N ALA A 118 11.55 12.02 23.90
CA ALA A 118 10.58 11.67 24.93
C ALA A 118 9.25 11.24 24.29
N PRO A 119 8.61 10.14 24.74
CA PRO A 119 7.40 9.60 24.13
C PRO A 119 6.29 10.62 23.90
N GLU A 120 6.13 11.58 24.82
CA GLU A 120 5.13 12.63 24.76
C GLU A 120 5.39 13.65 23.63
N THR A 121 6.62 13.77 23.13
CA THR A 121 7.00 14.68 22.03
C THR A 121 6.91 14.04 20.66
N LEU A 122 6.74 12.72 20.58
CA LEU A 122 6.69 11.98 19.31
C LEU A 122 5.52 12.41 18.41
N PRO A 123 4.31 12.72 18.92
CA PRO A 123 3.24 13.24 18.07
C PRO A 123 3.62 14.53 17.33
N ASP A 124 4.37 15.43 17.97
CA ASP A 124 4.87 16.66 17.33
C ASP A 124 6.01 16.36 16.35
N SER A 125 6.84 15.34 16.62
CA SER A 125 7.86 14.86 15.69
C SER A 125 7.22 14.29 14.42
N VAL A 126 6.18 13.47 14.54
CA VAL A 126 5.39 12.95 13.41
C VAL A 126 4.76 14.10 12.62
N TYR A 127 4.13 15.07 13.31
CA TYR A 127 3.57 16.25 12.68
C TYR A 127 4.61 17.03 11.88
N ALA A 128 5.74 17.38 12.50
CA ALA A 128 6.78 18.18 11.87
C ALA A 128 7.39 17.48 10.65
N TYR A 129 7.65 16.16 10.75
CA TYR A 129 8.15 15.36 9.64
C TYR A 129 7.16 15.29 8.49
N THR A 130 5.90 14.93 8.78
CA THR A 130 4.84 14.83 7.77
C THR A 130 4.65 16.17 7.06
N ARG A 131 4.57 17.26 7.81
CA ARG A 131 4.47 18.62 7.27
C ARG A 131 5.66 18.97 6.37
N HIS A 132 6.89 18.65 6.80
CA HIS A 132 8.10 18.87 6.00
C HIS A 132 8.05 18.10 4.67
N CYS A 133 7.73 16.81 4.70
CA CYS A 133 7.64 15.99 3.50
C CYS A 133 6.59 16.53 2.52
N LEU A 134 5.39 16.83 3.01
CA LEU A 134 4.33 17.36 2.16
C LEU A 134 4.68 18.74 1.58
N GLN A 135 5.31 19.63 2.37
CA GLN A 135 5.79 20.93 1.86
C GLN A 135 6.78 20.74 0.71
N ARG A 136 7.74 19.82 0.84
CA ARG A 136 8.70 19.48 -0.22
C ARG A 136 8.01 18.95 -1.47
N MET A 137 7.03 18.05 -1.31
CA MET A 137 6.25 17.49 -2.42
C MET A 137 5.38 18.54 -3.11
N ILE A 138 4.72 19.43 -2.37
CA ILE A 138 3.95 20.55 -2.91
C ILE A 138 4.85 21.46 -3.74
N THR A 139 5.99 21.87 -3.19
CA THR A 139 6.97 22.69 -3.90
C THR A 139 7.48 22.02 -5.18
N ALA A 140 7.56 20.69 -5.18
CA ALA A 140 7.96 19.90 -6.34
C ALA A 140 6.83 19.65 -7.36
N GLY A 141 5.60 20.15 -7.10
CA GLY A 141 4.42 19.93 -7.96
C GLY A 141 3.84 18.51 -7.87
N CYS A 142 4.07 17.81 -6.75
CA CYS A 142 3.67 16.41 -6.54
C CYS A 142 2.65 16.30 -5.40
N VAL A 143 1.61 17.13 -5.39
CA VAL A 143 0.54 17.06 -4.36
C VAL A 143 -0.16 15.70 -4.45
N PRO A 144 -0.19 14.91 -3.36
CA PRO A 144 -0.90 13.63 -3.36
C PRO A 144 -2.43 13.84 -3.29
N GLU A 145 -3.17 12.97 -3.96
CA GLU A 145 -4.64 12.87 -3.86
C GLU A 145 -5.08 12.01 -2.69
N MET A 146 -4.22 11.08 -2.26
CA MET A 146 -4.45 10.19 -1.12
C MET A 146 -3.19 10.12 -0.28
N ILE A 147 -3.34 10.06 1.04
CA ILE A 147 -2.22 9.96 1.98
C ILE A 147 -2.53 8.88 3.00
N GLN A 148 -1.68 7.87 3.05
CA GLN A 148 -1.73 6.81 4.05
C GLN A 148 -0.85 7.19 5.24
N VAL A 149 -1.45 7.24 6.43
CA VAL A 149 -0.81 7.64 7.68
C VAL A 149 -0.48 6.39 8.49
N GLY A 150 0.73 5.86 8.28
CA GLY A 150 1.17 4.57 8.80
C GLY A 150 0.86 3.40 7.87
N ASN A 151 1.72 2.40 7.83
CA ASN A 151 1.57 1.17 7.04
C ASN A 151 1.35 -0.03 7.93
N GLU A 152 0.26 -0.79 7.67
CA GLU A 152 -0.10 -2.04 8.36
C GLU A 152 0.00 -1.94 9.90
N ILE A 153 -0.64 -0.92 10.46
CA ILE A 153 -0.51 -0.52 11.86
C ILE A 153 -1.47 -1.22 12.82
N THR A 154 -1.95 -2.42 12.50
CA THR A 154 -2.85 -3.17 13.38
C THR A 154 -2.28 -3.33 14.79
N ASN A 155 -0.98 -3.58 14.89
CA ASN A 155 -0.25 -3.67 16.16
C ASN A 155 0.42 -2.35 16.59
N GLY A 156 -0.04 -1.22 16.03
CA GLY A 156 0.51 0.11 16.30
C GLY A 156 1.68 0.48 15.38
N MET A 157 2.37 1.59 15.70
CA MET A 157 3.53 2.09 14.97
C MET A 157 4.61 2.60 15.93
N MET A 158 5.86 2.69 15.47
CA MET A 158 7.00 3.18 16.26
C MET A 158 7.13 2.45 17.61
N TRP A 159 7.27 1.11 17.53
CA TRP A 159 7.41 0.27 18.72
C TRP A 159 8.68 0.62 19.53
N GLU A 160 8.67 0.50 20.88
CA GLU A 160 7.54 0.01 21.69
C GLU A 160 6.49 1.10 22.03
N VAL A 161 6.80 2.38 21.81
CA VAL A 161 5.98 3.52 22.30
C VAL A 161 4.55 3.48 21.76
N GLY A 162 4.37 3.31 20.47
CA GLY A 162 3.05 3.29 19.83
C GLY A 162 2.49 1.88 19.60
N ARG A 163 3.01 0.87 20.32
CA ARG A 163 2.52 -0.50 20.21
C ARG A 163 1.15 -0.66 20.84
N VAL A 164 0.27 -1.42 20.20
CA VAL A 164 -1.08 -1.70 20.72
C VAL A 164 -1.35 -3.19 20.81
N ASN A 165 -2.27 -3.56 21.69
CA ASN A 165 -2.90 -4.88 21.68
C ASN A 165 -4.12 -4.83 20.76
N ALA A 166 -3.98 -5.34 19.55
CA ALA A 166 -5.03 -5.29 18.52
C ALA A 166 -6.32 -6.05 18.92
N ALA A 167 -6.23 -7.04 19.81
CA ALA A 167 -7.38 -7.77 20.34
C ALA A 167 -8.04 -7.08 21.55
N GLY A 168 -7.41 -6.04 22.10
CA GLY A 168 -7.86 -5.32 23.29
C GLY A 168 -7.98 -3.81 23.06
N SER A 169 -7.69 -3.02 24.09
CA SER A 169 -7.75 -1.56 24.05
C SER A 169 -6.44 -0.89 24.48
N GLU A 170 -5.42 -1.66 24.82
CA GLU A 170 -4.17 -1.17 25.37
C GLU A 170 -3.33 -0.48 24.30
N GLY A 171 -2.72 0.66 24.64
CA GLY A 171 -1.81 1.43 23.78
C GLY A 171 -2.50 2.33 22.76
N PHE A 172 -3.82 2.20 22.53
CA PHE A 172 -4.52 2.98 21.52
C PHE A 172 -4.60 4.48 21.81
N ASP A 173 -4.50 4.89 23.08
CA ASP A 173 -4.38 6.30 23.45
C ASP A 173 -3.08 6.92 22.90
N VAL A 174 -1.96 6.20 23.01
CA VAL A 174 -0.67 6.63 22.46
C VAL A 174 -0.69 6.59 20.94
N LEU A 175 -1.11 5.48 20.33
CA LEU A 175 -1.22 5.34 18.88
C LEU A 175 -2.08 6.47 18.28
N SER A 176 -3.23 6.76 18.89
CA SER A 176 -4.13 7.81 18.40
C SER A 176 -3.48 9.19 18.43
N ARG A 177 -2.64 9.51 19.42
CA ARG A 177 -1.90 10.76 19.48
C ARG A 177 -0.85 10.87 18.36
N LEU A 178 -0.13 9.78 18.11
CA LEU A 178 0.84 9.71 17.00
C LEU A 178 0.14 9.93 15.65
N LEU A 179 -0.95 9.20 15.40
CA LEU A 179 -1.75 9.35 14.17
C LEU A 179 -2.32 10.75 14.01
N LYS A 180 -2.84 11.36 15.07
CA LYS A 180 -3.35 12.74 15.04
C LYS A 180 -2.27 13.75 14.66
N GLY A 181 -1.01 13.52 15.04
CA GLY A 181 0.12 14.34 14.59
C GLY A 181 0.24 14.32 13.06
N GLY A 182 0.30 13.13 12.46
CA GLY A 182 0.37 12.97 11.01
C GLY A 182 -0.85 13.50 10.28
N VAL A 183 -2.04 13.14 10.75
CA VAL A 183 -3.33 13.57 10.21
C VAL A 183 -3.47 15.09 10.18
N ARG A 184 -3.13 15.77 11.29
CA ARG A 184 -3.15 17.23 11.38
C ARG A 184 -2.28 17.85 10.29
N ALA A 185 -1.05 17.38 10.13
CA ALA A 185 -0.15 17.87 9.09
C ALA A 185 -0.74 17.63 7.67
N CYS A 186 -1.34 16.45 7.43
CA CYS A 186 -1.98 16.15 6.15
C CYS A 186 -3.15 17.08 5.84
N ARG A 187 -4.05 17.31 6.79
CA ARG A 187 -5.20 18.23 6.62
C ARG A 187 -4.77 19.66 6.37
N GLU A 188 -3.74 20.15 7.08
CA GLU A 188 -3.20 21.48 6.89
C GLU A 188 -2.53 21.66 5.53
N MET A 189 -1.72 20.69 5.11
CA MET A 189 -0.90 20.83 3.90
C MET A 189 -1.63 20.39 2.62
N CYS A 190 -2.49 19.38 2.71
CA CYS A 190 -3.20 18.77 1.59
C CYS A 190 -4.70 18.60 1.93
N PRO A 191 -5.47 19.69 2.13
CA PRO A 191 -6.85 19.61 2.66
C PRO A 191 -7.83 18.87 1.74
N LYS A 192 -7.49 18.66 0.47
CA LYS A 192 -8.29 17.91 -0.50
C LYS A 192 -7.92 16.43 -0.58
N ALA A 193 -6.79 16.03 0.01
CA ALA A 193 -6.36 14.64 -0.01
C ALA A 193 -7.25 13.77 0.88
N LYS A 194 -7.59 12.57 0.40
CA LYS A 194 -8.23 11.54 1.21
C LYS A 194 -7.20 10.90 2.12
N LEU A 195 -7.50 10.79 3.42
CA LEU A 195 -6.62 10.16 4.40
C LEU A 195 -7.01 8.71 4.62
N ILE A 196 -6.01 7.85 4.65
CA ILE A 196 -6.15 6.39 4.78
C ILE A 196 -5.48 5.95 6.08
N ILE A 197 -6.17 5.14 6.86
CA ILE A 197 -5.58 4.33 7.94
C ILE A 197 -5.55 2.88 7.46
N HIS A 198 -4.39 2.24 7.52
CA HIS A 198 -4.12 0.96 6.89
C HIS A 198 -3.83 -0.14 7.89
N THR A 199 -4.59 -1.24 7.78
CA THR A 199 -4.40 -2.48 8.53
C THR A 199 -4.33 -3.69 7.60
N GLU A 200 -3.75 -4.79 8.08
CA GLU A 200 -3.56 -6.02 7.29
C GLU A 200 -4.47 -7.18 7.72
N LYS A 201 -5.57 -6.90 8.41
CA LYS A 201 -6.46 -7.94 8.96
C LYS A 201 -7.75 -8.16 8.15
N ALA A 202 -7.66 -8.07 6.81
CA ALA A 202 -8.83 -8.33 5.94
C ALA A 202 -9.44 -9.73 6.13
N GLY A 203 -8.66 -10.70 6.62
CA GLY A 203 -9.11 -12.05 6.98
C GLY A 203 -9.60 -12.22 8.43
N ASP A 204 -9.56 -11.17 9.25
CA ASP A 204 -9.96 -11.21 10.66
C ASP A 204 -10.87 -10.02 11.01
N TRP A 205 -12.16 -10.23 10.86
CA TRP A 205 -13.16 -9.21 11.15
C TRP A 205 -13.13 -8.71 12.60
N THR A 206 -12.86 -9.60 13.57
CA THR A 206 -12.87 -9.23 14.99
C THR A 206 -11.78 -8.20 15.29
N VAL A 207 -10.57 -8.44 14.82
CA VAL A 207 -9.44 -7.52 14.98
C VAL A 207 -9.67 -6.25 14.17
N THR A 208 -10.10 -6.36 12.91
CA THR A 208 -10.39 -5.22 12.05
C THR A 208 -11.43 -4.30 12.68
N LYS A 209 -12.55 -4.86 13.13
CA LYS A 209 -13.61 -4.12 13.80
C LYS A 209 -13.09 -3.38 15.03
N ASN A 210 -12.41 -4.10 15.93
CA ASN A 210 -11.87 -3.51 17.16
C ASN A 210 -10.94 -2.33 16.83
N PHE A 211 -10.02 -2.50 15.89
CA PHE A 211 -9.06 -1.44 15.52
C PHE A 211 -9.78 -0.16 15.10
N TYR A 212 -10.74 -0.25 14.17
CA TYR A 212 -11.44 0.94 13.66
C TYR A 212 -12.46 1.51 14.65
N GLU A 213 -13.02 0.71 15.56
CA GLU A 213 -13.79 1.20 16.72
C GLU A 213 -12.90 2.00 17.67
N GLN A 214 -11.64 1.59 17.90
CA GLN A 214 -10.69 2.41 18.68
C GLN A 214 -10.36 3.73 17.95
N MET A 215 -10.17 3.71 16.62
CA MET A 215 -9.99 4.95 15.85
C MET A 215 -11.17 5.90 16.01
N ARG A 216 -12.41 5.37 15.98
CA ARG A 216 -13.64 6.14 16.23
C ARG A 216 -13.68 6.67 17.67
N ARG A 217 -13.40 5.81 18.65
CA ARG A 217 -13.38 6.18 20.09
C ARG A 217 -12.41 7.33 20.38
N TYR A 218 -11.21 7.26 19.81
CA TYR A 218 -10.20 8.29 19.99
C TYR A 218 -10.30 9.44 18.97
N GLN A 219 -11.34 9.46 18.15
CA GLN A 219 -11.61 10.55 17.18
C GLN A 219 -10.41 10.81 16.25
N VAL A 220 -9.81 9.77 15.69
CA VAL A 220 -8.82 9.89 14.64
C VAL A 220 -9.56 10.25 13.34
N ASP A 221 -9.17 11.37 12.72
CA ASP A 221 -9.80 11.85 11.49
C ASP A 221 -9.17 11.16 10.26
N TYR A 222 -9.97 10.39 9.55
CA TYR A 222 -9.58 9.74 8.28
C TYR A 222 -10.83 9.49 7.42
N ASP A 223 -10.62 9.28 6.12
CA ASP A 223 -11.70 9.12 5.13
C ASP A 223 -11.88 7.64 4.73
N ILE A 224 -10.78 6.89 4.67
CA ILE A 224 -10.71 5.57 4.03
C ILE A 224 -10.14 4.54 4.98
N ILE A 225 -10.81 3.39 5.07
CA ILE A 225 -10.29 2.17 5.66
C ILE A 225 -9.41 1.48 4.61
N GLY A 226 -8.10 1.45 4.82
CA GLY A 226 -7.16 0.72 3.97
C GLY A 226 -6.94 -0.70 4.49
N LEU A 227 -6.98 -1.68 3.60
CA LEU A 227 -6.73 -3.08 3.93
C LEU A 227 -5.67 -3.68 3.02
N SER A 228 -4.77 -4.50 3.58
CA SER A 228 -4.05 -5.51 2.80
C SER A 228 -4.90 -6.76 2.67
N TYR A 229 -4.98 -7.29 1.45
CA TYR A 229 -5.56 -8.59 1.20
C TYR A 229 -4.65 -9.44 0.32
N TYR A 230 -4.09 -10.46 0.92
CA TYR A 230 -3.25 -11.46 0.26
C TYR A 230 -3.84 -12.85 0.54
N PRO A 231 -4.25 -13.61 -0.48
CA PRO A 231 -4.93 -14.89 -0.25
C PRO A 231 -4.07 -15.91 0.51
N MET A 232 -2.73 -15.80 0.40
CA MET A 232 -1.80 -16.66 1.12
C MET A 232 -1.73 -16.39 2.64
N TRP A 233 -2.23 -15.23 3.11
CA TRP A 233 -2.17 -14.83 4.53
C TRP A 233 -3.54 -14.51 5.13
N HIS A 234 -4.52 -14.15 4.31
CA HIS A 234 -5.80 -13.61 4.76
C HIS A 234 -7.00 -14.47 4.32
N ASP A 235 -6.73 -15.76 3.98
CA ASP A 235 -7.77 -16.71 3.58
C ASP A 235 -8.46 -16.38 2.24
N ARG A 236 -9.50 -17.14 1.89
CA ARG A 236 -10.21 -17.10 0.61
C ARG A 236 -11.09 -15.85 0.47
N LEU A 237 -11.46 -15.53 -0.76
CA LEU A 237 -12.34 -14.40 -1.09
C LEU A 237 -13.65 -14.35 -0.29
N PRO A 238 -14.34 -15.47 0.06
CA PRO A 238 -15.51 -15.40 0.94
C PRO A 238 -15.25 -14.77 2.32
N VAL A 239 -14.03 -14.89 2.86
CA VAL A 239 -13.66 -14.23 4.12
C VAL A 239 -13.51 -12.73 3.91
N LEU A 240 -12.87 -12.31 2.81
CA LEU A 240 -12.82 -10.89 2.41
C LEU A 240 -14.23 -10.32 2.20
N HIS A 241 -15.11 -11.07 1.49
CA HIS A 241 -16.51 -10.68 1.28
C HIS A 241 -17.21 -10.34 2.61
N ASN A 242 -17.14 -11.25 3.58
CA ASN A 242 -17.76 -11.05 4.90
C ASN A 242 -17.18 -9.82 5.63
N THR A 243 -15.89 -9.59 5.52
CA THR A 243 -15.25 -8.40 6.11
C THR A 243 -15.73 -7.12 5.44
N LEU A 244 -15.86 -7.10 4.11
CA LEU A 244 -16.34 -5.93 3.37
C LEU A 244 -17.81 -5.61 3.67
N ASP A 245 -18.67 -6.62 3.73
CA ASP A 245 -20.08 -6.46 4.12
C ASP A 245 -20.20 -5.95 5.56
N SER A 246 -19.38 -6.48 6.46
CA SER A 246 -19.36 -6.06 7.85
C SER A 246 -18.86 -4.62 8.00
N LEU A 247 -17.87 -4.20 7.22
CA LEU A 247 -17.40 -2.81 7.17
C LEU A 247 -18.52 -1.88 6.68
N ALA A 248 -19.23 -2.26 5.63
CA ALA A 248 -20.36 -1.48 5.11
C ALA A 248 -21.46 -1.30 6.15
N ALA A 249 -21.71 -2.32 6.98
CA ALA A 249 -22.72 -2.27 8.04
C ALA A 249 -22.28 -1.43 9.25
N VAL A 250 -21.01 -1.51 9.66
CA VAL A 250 -20.51 -0.90 10.92
C VAL A 250 -19.91 0.49 10.69
N PHE A 251 -19.33 0.74 9.51
CA PHE A 251 -18.66 1.99 9.14
C PHE A 251 -19.18 2.52 7.79
N PRO A 252 -20.49 2.74 7.65
CA PRO A 252 -21.11 3.16 6.37
C PRO A 252 -20.61 4.52 5.87
N GLU A 253 -20.07 5.34 6.77
CA GLU A 253 -19.53 6.66 6.46
C GLU A 253 -18.10 6.63 5.89
N LYS A 254 -17.44 5.47 5.90
CA LYS A 254 -16.07 5.30 5.43
C LYS A 254 -16.02 4.64 4.05
N GLU A 255 -15.13 5.13 3.20
CA GLU A 255 -14.72 4.39 2.01
C GLU A 255 -13.79 3.24 2.42
N VAL A 256 -13.70 2.21 1.58
CA VAL A 256 -12.77 1.09 1.77
C VAL A 256 -11.85 1.00 0.55
N MET A 257 -10.57 0.73 0.76
CA MET A 257 -9.63 0.40 -0.31
C MET A 257 -8.80 -0.83 0.05
N ILE A 258 -8.61 -1.70 -0.93
CA ILE A 258 -7.57 -2.72 -0.87
C ILE A 258 -6.28 -2.03 -1.33
N VAL A 259 -5.54 -1.48 -0.36
CA VAL A 259 -4.32 -0.70 -0.64
C VAL A 259 -3.11 -1.55 -0.93
N GLU A 260 -3.19 -2.85 -0.60
CA GLU A 260 -2.22 -3.87 -0.99
C GLU A 260 -2.90 -5.19 -1.32
N THR A 261 -2.54 -5.77 -2.45
CA THR A 261 -2.87 -7.15 -2.83
C THR A 261 -1.82 -7.69 -3.80
N ALA A 262 -1.60 -8.97 -3.78
CA ALA A 262 -0.82 -9.70 -4.79
C ALA A 262 -1.13 -11.19 -4.74
N ALA A 263 -0.71 -11.91 -5.77
CA ALA A 263 -0.76 -13.36 -5.83
C ALA A 263 0.51 -13.92 -6.46
N TYR A 264 0.95 -15.07 -6.02
CA TYR A 264 2.13 -15.74 -6.56
C TYR A 264 1.88 -16.30 -7.96
N TYR A 265 2.87 -16.16 -8.84
CA TYR A 265 2.87 -16.81 -10.15
C TYR A 265 4.01 -17.82 -10.32
N SER A 266 4.98 -17.83 -9.39
CA SER A 266 6.10 -18.75 -9.37
C SER A 266 6.55 -19.04 -7.95
N HIS A 267 7.40 -20.05 -7.77
CA HIS A 267 8.05 -20.37 -6.50
C HIS A 267 9.42 -19.69 -6.33
N GLU A 268 9.79 -18.80 -7.24
CA GLU A 268 11.10 -18.15 -7.20
C GLU A 268 11.21 -17.18 -6.01
N ASN A 269 12.35 -17.27 -5.33
CA ASN A 269 12.90 -16.31 -4.37
C ASN A 269 11.88 -15.62 -3.42
N ASP A 270 11.02 -16.40 -2.80
CA ASP A 270 10.25 -15.93 -1.66
C ASP A 270 10.52 -16.81 -0.42
N ARG A 271 11.40 -16.35 0.46
CA ARG A 271 11.67 -17.03 1.73
C ARG A 271 10.46 -17.02 2.68
N TRP A 272 9.47 -16.17 2.41
CA TRP A 272 8.25 -16.06 3.19
C TRP A 272 7.16 -17.02 2.74
N ALA A 273 7.27 -17.54 1.52
CA ALA A 273 6.41 -18.61 0.99
C ALA A 273 6.69 -19.96 1.70
N LYS A 274 6.69 -19.96 3.04
CA LYS A 274 6.94 -21.16 3.84
C LYS A 274 5.87 -22.22 3.71
N SER A 275 4.73 -21.90 3.13
CA SER A 275 3.62 -22.81 2.90
C SER A 275 2.89 -22.44 1.60
N PRO A 276 3.54 -22.60 0.45
CA PRO A 276 2.87 -22.40 -0.84
C PRO A 276 1.66 -23.32 -0.98
N ASP A 277 1.61 -24.42 -0.23
CA ASP A 277 0.59 -25.44 -0.32
C ASP A 277 -0.79 -24.96 0.08
N GLN A 278 -0.94 -24.16 1.12
CA GLN A 278 -2.25 -23.60 1.51
C GLN A 278 -2.85 -22.69 0.43
N TYR A 279 -2.02 -21.91 -0.23
CA TYR A 279 -2.46 -21.03 -1.30
C TYR A 279 -2.67 -21.78 -2.62
N SER A 280 -1.83 -22.78 -2.93
CA SER A 280 -1.92 -23.58 -4.15
C SER A 280 -3.19 -24.43 -4.24
N GLU A 281 -3.84 -24.72 -3.12
CA GLU A 281 -5.16 -25.34 -3.09
C GLU A 281 -6.26 -24.43 -3.67
N PHE A 282 -6.08 -23.11 -3.67
CA PHE A 282 -7.07 -22.14 -4.15
C PHE A 282 -6.75 -21.68 -5.56
N TYR A 283 -5.50 -21.29 -5.76
CA TYR A 283 -4.98 -20.79 -7.03
C TYR A 283 -3.62 -21.44 -7.28
N PRO A 284 -3.46 -22.20 -8.36
CA PRO A 284 -2.15 -22.74 -8.73
C PRO A 284 -1.10 -21.64 -8.79
N ILE A 285 0.11 -21.89 -8.24
CA ILE A 285 1.22 -20.93 -8.31
C ILE A 285 1.79 -20.93 -9.73
N THR A 286 1.05 -20.31 -10.61
CA THR A 286 1.33 -20.17 -12.06
C THR A 286 0.81 -18.82 -12.53
N THR A 287 1.26 -18.39 -13.70
CA THR A 287 0.75 -17.18 -14.37
C THR A 287 -0.77 -17.23 -14.57
N GLU A 288 -1.34 -18.40 -14.84
CA GLU A 288 -2.78 -18.58 -14.99
C GLU A 288 -3.51 -18.52 -13.64
N GLY A 289 -2.95 -19.12 -12.58
CA GLY A 289 -3.53 -19.00 -11.23
C GLY A 289 -3.52 -17.55 -10.72
N GLN A 290 -2.44 -16.80 -11.01
CA GLN A 290 -2.39 -15.36 -10.71
C GLN A 290 -3.49 -14.61 -11.48
N ARG A 291 -3.72 -14.92 -12.77
CA ARG A 291 -4.78 -14.33 -13.58
C ARG A 291 -6.16 -14.64 -12.99
N GLN A 292 -6.41 -15.91 -12.66
CA GLN A 292 -7.69 -16.35 -12.08
C GLN A 292 -7.98 -15.61 -10.78
N PHE A 293 -7.02 -15.57 -9.83
CA PHE A 293 -7.16 -14.80 -8.59
C PHE A 293 -7.52 -13.36 -8.89
N THR A 294 -6.80 -12.71 -9.81
CA THR A 294 -7.02 -11.29 -10.12
C THR A 294 -8.43 -11.06 -10.67
N ALA A 295 -8.90 -11.89 -11.57
CA ALA A 295 -10.25 -11.80 -12.14
C ALA A 295 -11.33 -11.98 -11.07
N GLU A 296 -11.19 -12.98 -10.20
CA GLU A 296 -12.13 -13.26 -9.11
C GLU A 296 -12.11 -12.15 -8.04
N LEU A 297 -10.94 -11.65 -7.66
CA LEU A 297 -10.82 -10.50 -6.75
C LEU A 297 -11.56 -9.28 -7.32
N MET A 298 -11.31 -8.93 -8.58
CA MET A 298 -11.96 -7.77 -9.20
C MET A 298 -13.47 -7.96 -9.31
N ALA A 299 -13.95 -9.19 -9.59
CA ALA A 299 -15.36 -9.51 -9.57
C ALA A 299 -15.98 -9.31 -8.17
N GLU A 300 -15.27 -9.75 -7.14
CA GLU A 300 -15.70 -9.57 -5.75
C GLU A 300 -15.77 -8.09 -5.36
N LEU A 301 -14.70 -7.33 -5.60
CA LEU A 301 -14.64 -5.91 -5.22
C LEU A 301 -15.74 -5.06 -5.88
N ARG A 302 -16.15 -5.41 -7.12
CA ARG A 302 -17.24 -4.70 -7.82
C ARG A 302 -18.60 -4.86 -7.13
N ARG A 303 -18.80 -5.92 -6.34
CA ARG A 303 -20.04 -6.18 -5.59
C ARG A 303 -20.21 -5.26 -4.38
N HIS A 304 -19.13 -4.62 -3.93
CA HIS A 304 -19.10 -3.75 -2.75
C HIS A 304 -18.99 -2.26 -3.17
N PRO A 305 -20.09 -1.52 -3.20
CA PRO A 305 -20.08 -0.10 -3.61
C PRO A 305 -19.14 0.78 -2.77
N GLN A 306 -18.94 0.42 -1.50
CA GLN A 306 -18.05 1.13 -0.58
C GLN A 306 -16.57 0.99 -0.96
N VAL A 307 -16.21 -0.03 -1.75
CA VAL A 307 -14.82 -0.23 -2.20
C VAL A 307 -14.50 0.72 -3.33
N THR A 308 -13.61 1.67 -3.06
CA THR A 308 -13.24 2.75 -3.97
C THR A 308 -11.83 2.64 -4.54
N GLY A 309 -11.07 1.62 -4.14
CA GLY A 309 -9.72 1.45 -4.69
C GLY A 309 -9.16 0.05 -4.51
N VAL A 310 -8.30 -0.34 -5.46
CA VAL A 310 -7.44 -1.52 -5.36
C VAL A 310 -6.05 -1.21 -5.91
N PHE A 311 -5.02 -1.65 -5.17
CA PHE A 311 -3.63 -1.42 -5.50
C PHE A 311 -2.86 -2.74 -5.43
N TRP A 312 -2.29 -3.14 -6.59
CA TRP A 312 -1.40 -4.30 -6.62
C TRP A 312 -0.07 -3.95 -5.97
N TRP A 313 0.41 -4.80 -5.07
CA TRP A 313 1.69 -4.59 -4.42
C TRP A 313 2.82 -5.19 -5.27
N PHE A 314 3.80 -4.36 -5.60
CA PHE A 314 4.99 -4.69 -6.35
C PHE A 314 4.71 -5.16 -7.80
N PRO A 315 3.84 -4.45 -8.57
CA PRO A 315 3.51 -4.87 -9.93
C PRO A 315 4.68 -4.72 -10.91
N GLU A 316 5.63 -3.82 -10.62
CA GLU A 316 6.77 -3.50 -11.47
C GLU A 316 7.93 -4.49 -11.38
N GLU A 317 7.87 -5.49 -10.49
CA GLU A 317 8.85 -6.56 -10.40
C GLU A 317 9.21 -7.10 -11.79
N ASN A 318 10.48 -6.99 -12.17
CA ASN A 318 10.98 -7.39 -13.48
C ASN A 318 12.51 -7.42 -13.48
N GLU A 319 13.10 -8.58 -13.36
CA GLU A 319 14.55 -8.79 -13.27
C GLU A 319 15.22 -9.00 -14.65
N SER A 320 14.56 -8.59 -15.75
CA SER A 320 15.14 -8.68 -17.11
C SER A 320 16.35 -7.73 -17.34
N GLY A 321 16.58 -6.78 -16.43
CA GLY A 321 17.79 -5.95 -16.37
C GLY A 321 18.80 -6.50 -15.37
N ARG A 322 19.55 -5.60 -14.70
CA ARG A 322 20.33 -5.98 -13.54
C ARG A 322 19.42 -6.24 -12.35
N GLN A 323 19.80 -7.19 -11.52
CA GLN A 323 19.04 -7.50 -10.30
C GLN A 323 18.92 -6.26 -9.40
N VAL A 324 17.69 -5.97 -8.95
CA VAL A 324 17.36 -4.82 -8.12
C VAL A 324 17.07 -5.24 -6.68
N THR A 325 16.41 -6.38 -6.50
CA THR A 325 16.11 -6.92 -5.17
C THR A 325 16.45 -8.40 -5.10
N ASN A 326 16.69 -8.89 -3.87
CA ASN A 326 16.93 -10.31 -3.60
C ASN A 326 15.64 -11.07 -3.26
N TYR A 327 14.50 -10.37 -3.13
CA TYR A 327 13.24 -10.92 -2.62
C TYR A 327 12.06 -10.38 -3.44
N TRP A 328 10.90 -10.97 -3.21
CA TRP A 328 9.62 -10.54 -3.78
C TRP A 328 9.48 -10.84 -5.28
N LEU A 329 10.26 -11.80 -5.83
CA LEU A 329 10.37 -12.09 -7.26
C LEU A 329 9.30 -13.04 -7.80
N ASN A 330 8.11 -13.07 -7.23
CA ASN A 330 7.08 -14.06 -7.56
C ASN A 330 5.66 -13.50 -7.61
N ARG A 331 5.48 -12.19 -7.55
CA ARG A 331 4.15 -11.55 -7.48
C ARG A 331 3.93 -10.39 -8.44
N GLY A 332 4.95 -9.94 -9.15
CA GLY A 332 4.85 -8.84 -10.11
C GLY A 332 3.89 -9.14 -11.26
N LEU A 333 3.61 -8.14 -12.06
CA LEU A 333 2.74 -8.23 -13.22
C LEU A 333 3.50 -8.28 -14.54
N PHE A 334 4.83 -8.31 -14.47
CA PHE A 334 5.71 -8.54 -15.62
C PHE A 334 6.53 -9.81 -15.39
N ASP A 335 6.93 -10.44 -16.46
CA ASP A 335 7.76 -11.64 -16.43
C ASP A 335 9.22 -11.27 -16.18
N ASN A 336 9.87 -11.91 -15.21
CA ASN A 336 11.22 -11.59 -14.76
C ASN A 336 12.32 -11.80 -15.79
N HIS A 337 12.09 -12.65 -16.81
CA HIS A 337 13.09 -12.96 -17.83
C HIS A 337 12.89 -12.15 -19.10
N THR A 338 11.65 -11.94 -19.50
CA THR A 338 11.29 -11.31 -20.78
C THR A 338 10.81 -9.87 -20.65
N GLY A 339 10.43 -9.45 -19.42
CA GLY A 339 9.80 -8.16 -19.16
C GLY A 339 8.39 -8.02 -19.73
N ARG A 340 7.77 -9.09 -20.20
CA ARG A 340 6.42 -9.06 -20.80
C ARG A 340 5.35 -8.95 -19.73
N ALA A 341 4.34 -8.12 -20.00
CA ALA A 341 3.15 -8.03 -19.17
C ALA A 341 2.41 -9.38 -19.15
N LYS A 342 2.11 -9.87 -17.93
CA LYS A 342 1.40 -11.10 -17.67
C LYS A 342 -0.11 -10.94 -17.78
N PRO A 343 -0.89 -12.02 -18.03
CA PRO A 343 -2.35 -11.97 -18.18
C PRO A 343 -3.07 -11.32 -17.00
N ALA A 344 -2.62 -11.49 -15.77
CA ALA A 344 -3.20 -10.90 -14.56
C ALA A 344 -3.32 -9.37 -14.64
N LEU A 345 -2.35 -8.68 -15.28
CA LEU A 345 -2.39 -7.22 -15.47
C LEU A 345 -3.66 -6.77 -16.19
N TYR A 346 -4.13 -7.56 -17.14
CA TYR A 346 -5.30 -7.22 -17.98
C TYR A 346 -6.65 -7.54 -17.33
N GLU A 347 -6.64 -8.30 -16.23
CA GLU A 347 -7.84 -8.55 -15.40
C GLU A 347 -8.12 -7.40 -14.41
N LEU A 348 -7.11 -6.57 -14.10
CA LEU A 348 -7.25 -5.40 -13.25
C LEU A 348 -8.07 -4.31 -13.97
N LYS A 349 -9.40 -4.33 -13.77
CA LYS A 349 -10.37 -3.41 -14.37
C LYS A 349 -11.53 -3.17 -13.40
N TRP A 350 -12.03 -1.92 -13.32
CA TRP A 350 -13.30 -1.59 -12.65
C TRP A 350 -14.50 -1.82 -13.53
#